data_83ffa011a50f2c349cc2adb3fb97c64d
#
_entry.id   83ffa011a50f2c349cc2adb3fb97c64d
#
_cell.length_a   1.000
_cell.length_b   1.000
_cell.length_c   1.000
_cell.angle_alpha   90.00
_cell.angle_beta   90.00
_cell.angle_gamma   90.00
#
_symmetry.space_group_name_H-M   'P 1'
#
loop_
_entity.id
_entity.type
_entity.pdbx_description
1 polymer ?
#
loop_
_entity_poly.entity_id
_entity_poly.type
_entity_poly.pdbx_seq_one_letter_code
_entity_poly.pdbx_strand_id
1 'polypeptide(L)'
;MEANHMFLRATALVLTLAFAASALASPTGNAAAGKKKAGTCAACHGDGNKTLNDTYPKLAGQYPEYLSKAMHEYKSGKRKNAIMGAQAQTLSEQDIADLSAYFASLKPQIHDLSGHAR
;
A
#
# COMPACT_ATOMS: atom_id res chain seq x y z
N MET A 1 17.34 -8.05 -54.20
CA MET A 1 17.81 -8.45 -52.86
C MET A 1 17.52 -7.40 -51.76
N GLU A 2 16.98 -6.22 -52.09
CA GLU A 2 16.75 -5.16 -51.09
C GLU A 2 15.39 -5.22 -50.36
N ALA A 3 14.39 -5.89 -50.91
CA ALA A 3 13.07 -6.00 -50.28
C ALA A 3 13.03 -6.77 -48.96
N ASN A 4 13.94 -7.77 -48.81
CA ASN A 4 13.98 -8.59 -47.59
C ASN A 4 14.49 -7.85 -46.34
N HIS A 5 15.35 -6.86 -46.49
CA HIS A 5 15.90 -6.09 -45.38
C HIS A 5 14.90 -5.08 -44.82
N MET A 6 13.97 -4.61 -45.64
CA MET A 6 12.95 -3.64 -45.21
C MET A 6 11.87 -4.32 -44.36
N PHE A 7 11.47 -5.54 -44.72
CA PHE A 7 10.52 -6.33 -43.90
C PHE A 7 11.12 -6.81 -42.62
N LEU A 8 12.41 -7.20 -42.60
CA LEU A 8 13.09 -7.58 -41.31
C LEU A 8 13.24 -6.40 -40.36
N ARG A 9 13.49 -5.19 -40.87
CA ARG A 9 13.60 -4.01 -40.02
C ARG A 9 12.26 -3.54 -39.47
N ALA A 10 11.18 -3.67 -40.23
CA ALA A 10 9.82 -3.35 -39.77
C ALA A 10 9.32 -4.30 -38.70
N THR A 11 9.58 -5.60 -38.82
CA THR A 11 9.20 -6.61 -37.81
C THR A 11 10.00 -6.46 -36.51
N ALA A 12 11.29 -6.11 -36.58
CA ALA A 12 12.10 -5.87 -35.39
C ALA A 12 11.62 -4.63 -34.59
N LEU A 13 11.17 -3.58 -35.28
CA LEU A 13 10.68 -2.35 -34.62
C LEU A 13 9.35 -2.56 -33.89
N VAL A 14 8.45 -3.38 -34.44
CA VAL A 14 7.15 -3.69 -33.83
C VAL A 14 7.29 -4.58 -32.59
N LEU A 15 8.27 -5.53 -32.59
CA LEU A 15 8.50 -6.39 -31.44
C LEU A 15 9.08 -5.65 -30.23
N THR A 16 9.85 -4.60 -30.43
CA THR A 16 10.44 -3.80 -29.33
C THR A 16 9.44 -2.88 -28.64
N LEU A 17 8.38 -2.43 -29.32
CA LEU A 17 7.34 -1.61 -28.69
C LEU A 17 6.38 -2.39 -27.79
N ALA A 18 6.20 -3.69 -28.02
CA ALA A 18 5.29 -4.52 -27.24
C ALA A 18 5.82 -4.87 -25.82
N PHE A 19 7.12 -4.71 -25.57
CA PHE A 19 7.74 -5.06 -24.28
C PHE A 19 7.76 -3.91 -23.26
N ALA A 20 7.44 -2.69 -23.65
CA ALA A 20 7.57 -1.50 -22.79
C ALA A 20 6.32 -1.17 -21.97
N ALA A 21 5.19 -1.87 -22.13
CA ALA A 21 3.90 -1.50 -21.54
C ALA A 21 3.55 -2.26 -20.23
N SER A 22 4.42 -3.13 -19.72
CA SER A 22 4.07 -4.01 -18.58
C SER A 22 4.55 -3.53 -17.20
N ALA A 23 5.03 -2.33 -17.05
CA ALA A 23 5.91 -2.02 -15.92
C ALA A 23 5.43 -0.98 -14.91
N LEU A 24 4.18 -0.56 -14.81
CA LEU A 24 3.82 0.49 -13.84
C LEU A 24 2.40 0.42 -13.23
N ALA A 25 1.75 -0.71 -13.19
CA ALA A 25 0.53 -0.82 -12.42
C ALA A 25 0.87 -1.15 -10.96
N SER A 26 0.70 -0.18 -10.06
CA SER A 26 0.71 -0.48 -8.63
C SER A 26 -0.36 -1.54 -8.32
N PRO A 27 -0.07 -2.52 -7.44
CA PRO A 27 -1.03 -3.57 -7.16
C PRO A 27 -2.30 -2.98 -6.55
N THR A 28 -3.45 -3.45 -7.02
CA THR A 28 -4.76 -3.12 -6.44
C THR A 28 -4.91 -3.83 -5.09
N GLY A 29 -5.21 -3.07 -4.03
CA GLY A 29 -5.40 -3.62 -2.69
C GLY A 29 -6.73 -4.35 -2.54
N ASN A 30 -6.71 -5.47 -1.82
CA ASN A 30 -7.89 -6.27 -1.47
C ASN A 30 -8.08 -6.25 0.05
N ALA A 31 -9.16 -5.63 0.53
CA ALA A 31 -9.44 -5.50 1.96
C ALA A 31 -9.63 -6.85 2.68
N ALA A 32 -10.23 -7.85 2.03
CA ALA A 32 -10.40 -9.18 2.62
C ALA A 32 -9.07 -9.93 2.78
N ALA A 33 -8.16 -9.77 1.82
CA ALA A 33 -6.79 -10.27 1.91
C ALA A 33 -6.00 -9.53 2.99
N GLY A 34 -6.14 -8.20 3.06
CA GLY A 34 -5.53 -7.35 4.08
C GLY A 34 -5.98 -7.73 5.49
N LYS A 35 -7.27 -8.02 5.69
CA LYS A 35 -7.79 -8.52 6.98
C LYS A 35 -7.07 -9.77 7.46
N LYS A 36 -6.77 -10.72 6.57
CA LYS A 36 -6.05 -11.96 6.93
C LYS A 36 -4.61 -11.71 7.31
N LYS A 37 -4.01 -10.64 6.79
CA LYS A 37 -2.61 -10.25 7.03
C LYS A 37 -2.44 -9.30 8.23
N ALA A 38 -3.51 -8.66 8.69
CA ALA A 38 -3.48 -7.61 9.70
C ALA A 38 -3.16 -8.09 11.13
N GLY A 39 -3.05 -9.40 11.38
CA GLY A 39 -2.83 -9.95 12.72
C GLY A 39 -1.62 -9.37 13.45
N THR A 40 -0.49 -9.26 12.77
CA THR A 40 0.73 -8.66 13.35
C THR A 40 0.55 -7.17 13.65
N CYS A 41 -0.18 -6.45 12.79
CA CYS A 41 -0.48 -5.03 12.97
C CYS A 41 -1.38 -4.80 14.18
N ALA A 42 -2.36 -5.69 14.38
CA ALA A 42 -3.32 -5.63 15.46
C ALA A 42 -2.69 -5.73 16.87
N ALA A 43 -1.50 -6.31 16.98
CA ALA A 43 -0.78 -6.37 18.26
C ALA A 43 -0.52 -4.98 18.87
N CYS A 44 -0.32 -3.95 18.02
CA CYS A 44 -0.09 -2.58 18.43
C CYS A 44 -1.26 -1.65 18.06
N HIS A 45 -1.77 -1.78 16.83
CA HIS A 45 -2.84 -0.93 16.31
C HIS A 45 -4.26 -1.43 16.63
N GLY A 46 -4.37 -2.59 17.30
CA GLY A 46 -5.64 -3.19 17.68
C GLY A 46 -6.54 -3.45 16.47
N ASP A 47 -7.82 -3.13 16.59
CA ASP A 47 -8.80 -3.20 15.51
C ASP A 47 -8.76 -2.00 14.54
N GLY A 48 -7.71 -1.17 14.65
CA GLY A 48 -7.56 0.08 13.91
C GLY A 48 -8.19 1.29 14.58
N ASN A 49 -9.10 1.12 15.53
CA ASN A 49 -9.73 2.19 16.32
C ASN A 49 -9.19 2.21 17.76
N LYS A 50 -9.11 1.04 18.39
CA LYS A 50 -8.66 0.87 19.76
C LYS A 50 -7.24 0.29 19.75
N THR A 51 -6.27 1.15 19.89
CA THR A 51 -4.84 0.81 19.92
C THR A 51 -4.41 0.25 21.28
N LEU A 52 -3.23 -0.38 21.33
CA LEU A 52 -2.65 -0.90 22.57
C LEU A 52 -2.45 0.22 23.62
N ASN A 53 -2.03 1.38 23.17
CA ASN A 53 -1.91 2.62 23.97
C ASN A 53 -1.89 3.84 23.04
N ASP A 54 -1.91 5.04 23.62
CA ASP A 54 -2.03 6.32 22.89
C ASP A 54 -0.82 6.66 21.99
N THR A 55 0.29 5.93 22.11
CA THR A 55 1.46 6.17 21.24
C THR A 55 1.31 5.52 19.85
N TYR A 56 0.41 4.53 19.72
CA TYR A 56 0.15 3.89 18.44
C TYR A 56 -1.00 4.59 17.71
N PRO A 57 -0.80 4.99 16.45
CA PRO A 57 -1.84 5.69 15.71
C PRO A 57 -3.02 4.78 15.36
N LYS A 58 -4.22 5.36 15.37
CA LYS A 58 -5.42 4.73 14.82
C LYS A 58 -5.31 4.68 13.30
N LEU A 59 -5.70 3.54 12.72
CA LEU A 59 -5.59 3.28 11.28
C LEU A 59 -6.94 3.22 10.57
N ALA A 60 -8.02 2.94 11.31
CA ALA A 60 -9.34 2.75 10.73
C ALA A 60 -9.84 4.02 10.01
N GLY A 61 -10.30 3.82 8.77
CA GLY A 61 -10.85 4.88 7.95
C GLY A 61 -9.82 5.88 7.40
N GLN A 62 -8.53 5.60 7.55
CA GLN A 62 -7.49 6.41 6.95
C GLN A 62 -7.47 6.18 5.43
N TYR A 63 -7.02 7.17 4.67
CA TYR A 63 -6.91 7.06 3.22
C TYR A 63 -5.92 5.96 2.82
N PRO A 64 -6.29 5.05 1.89
CA PRO A 64 -5.43 3.92 1.53
C PRO A 64 -4.11 4.38 0.90
N GLU A 65 -4.13 5.48 0.14
CA GLU A 65 -2.92 6.06 -0.45
C GLU A 65 -1.96 6.59 0.62
N TYR A 66 -2.50 7.18 1.70
CA TYR A 66 -1.67 7.65 2.81
C TYR A 66 -1.06 6.47 3.57
N LEU A 67 -1.83 5.41 3.84
CA LEU A 67 -1.33 4.21 4.51
C LEU A 67 -0.24 3.54 3.67
N SER A 68 -0.48 3.38 2.37
CA SER A 68 0.50 2.82 1.44
C SER A 68 1.79 3.64 1.43
N LYS A 69 1.67 4.96 1.25
CA LYS A 69 2.82 5.88 1.27
C LYS A 69 3.61 5.78 2.57
N ALA A 70 2.93 5.77 3.72
CA ALA A 70 3.59 5.68 5.02
C ALA A 70 4.39 4.37 5.16
N MET A 71 3.83 3.23 4.73
CA MET A 71 4.54 1.95 4.76
C MET A 71 5.76 1.92 3.83
N HIS A 72 5.66 2.48 2.63
CA HIS A 72 6.82 2.64 1.74
C HIS A 72 7.90 3.55 2.33
N GLU A 73 7.50 4.61 3.00
CA GLU A 73 8.44 5.52 3.66
C GLU A 73 9.16 4.85 4.84
N TYR A 74 8.46 4.03 5.63
CA TYR A 74 9.10 3.21 6.66
C TYR A 74 10.03 2.16 6.06
N LYS A 75 9.59 1.47 5.01
CA LYS A 75 10.36 0.44 4.30
C LYS A 75 11.65 1.01 3.69
N SER A 76 11.59 2.21 3.12
CA SER A 76 12.75 2.89 2.54
C SER A 76 13.62 3.65 3.55
N GLY A 77 13.19 3.74 4.81
CA GLY A 77 13.88 4.52 5.84
C GLY A 77 13.68 6.04 5.74
N LYS A 78 12.85 6.51 4.81
CA LYS A 78 12.47 7.92 4.72
C LYS A 78 11.72 8.40 5.97
N ARG A 79 10.84 7.55 6.49
CA ARG A 79 10.14 7.76 7.75
C ARG A 79 10.81 6.90 8.82
N LYS A 80 11.27 7.53 9.89
CA LYS A 80 12.07 6.85 10.92
C LYS A 80 11.20 6.43 12.10
N ASN A 81 11.09 5.14 12.30
CA ASN A 81 10.57 4.49 13.49
C ASN A 81 11.09 3.04 13.48
N ALA A 82 11.78 2.63 14.52
CA ALA A 82 12.42 1.31 14.56
C ALA A 82 11.43 0.15 14.46
N ILE A 83 10.26 0.28 15.12
CA ILE A 83 9.23 -0.77 15.11
C ILE A 83 8.60 -0.86 13.72
N MET A 84 8.07 0.26 13.21
CA MET A 84 7.40 0.27 11.90
C MET A 84 8.36 0.00 10.75
N GLY A 85 9.61 0.45 10.84
CA GLY A 85 10.65 0.12 9.87
C GLY A 85 10.88 -1.39 9.77
N ALA A 86 11.01 -2.09 10.91
CA ALA A 86 11.15 -3.54 10.93
C ALA A 86 9.91 -4.26 10.37
N GLN A 87 8.70 -3.82 10.73
CA GLN A 87 7.46 -4.39 10.20
C GLN A 87 7.35 -4.19 8.68
N ALA A 88 7.59 -2.99 8.19
CA ALA A 88 7.46 -2.66 6.78
C ALA A 88 8.47 -3.41 5.87
N GLN A 89 9.67 -3.73 6.38
CA GLN A 89 10.67 -4.50 5.62
C GLN A 89 10.18 -5.87 5.18
N THR A 90 9.29 -6.50 5.94
CA THR A 90 8.79 -7.84 5.65
C THR A 90 7.63 -7.85 4.64
N LEU A 91 7.05 -6.69 4.32
CA LEU A 91 5.88 -6.57 3.46
C LEU A 91 6.27 -6.53 1.98
N SER A 92 5.55 -7.29 1.16
CA SER A 92 5.56 -7.15 -0.29
C SER A 92 4.71 -5.92 -0.71
N GLU A 93 4.83 -5.50 -1.97
CA GLU A 93 3.99 -4.43 -2.53
C GLU A 93 2.50 -4.78 -2.45
N GLN A 94 2.16 -6.05 -2.70
CA GLN A 94 0.78 -6.53 -2.57
C GLN A 94 0.30 -6.53 -1.11
N ASP A 95 1.16 -6.85 -0.14
CA ASP A 95 0.81 -6.78 1.27
C ASP A 95 0.51 -5.34 1.70
N ILE A 96 1.32 -4.39 1.25
CA ILE A 96 1.11 -2.97 1.51
C ILE A 96 -0.23 -2.51 0.93
N ALA A 97 -0.54 -2.88 -0.32
CA ALA A 97 -1.80 -2.53 -0.96
C ALA A 97 -3.00 -3.13 -0.23
N ASP A 98 -2.95 -4.43 0.11
CA ASP A 98 -4.03 -5.14 0.79
C ASP A 98 -4.29 -4.61 2.20
N LEU A 99 -3.23 -4.39 2.98
CA LEU A 99 -3.33 -3.83 4.33
C LEU A 99 -3.88 -2.39 4.31
N SER A 100 -3.44 -1.58 3.34
CA SER A 100 -3.95 -0.23 3.15
C SER A 100 -5.44 -0.23 2.85
N ALA A 101 -5.88 -1.11 1.93
CA ALA A 101 -7.30 -1.27 1.60
C ALA A 101 -8.12 -1.75 2.80
N TYR A 102 -7.59 -2.68 3.59
CA TYR A 102 -8.27 -3.18 4.79
C TYR A 102 -8.49 -2.09 5.83
N PHE A 103 -7.43 -1.43 6.30
CA PHE A 103 -7.58 -0.39 7.32
C PHE A 103 -8.40 0.81 6.86
N ALA A 104 -8.31 1.18 5.58
CA ALA A 104 -9.13 2.22 4.99
C ALA A 104 -10.63 1.85 4.97
N SER A 105 -10.96 0.57 4.81
CA SER A 105 -12.34 0.07 4.79
C SER A 105 -13.02 0.03 6.15
N LEU A 106 -12.25 0.12 7.24
CA LEU A 106 -12.78 0.10 8.59
C LEU A 106 -13.47 1.42 8.92
N LYS A 107 -14.64 1.34 9.57
CA LYS A 107 -15.36 2.53 10.01
C LYS A 107 -14.57 3.20 11.15
N PRO A 108 -14.14 4.47 11.01
CA PRO A 108 -13.44 5.17 12.07
C PRO A 108 -14.39 5.47 13.23
N GLN A 109 -13.91 5.30 14.45
CA GLN A 109 -14.58 5.81 15.65
C GLN A 109 -14.11 7.24 15.89
N ILE A 110 -14.80 8.20 15.26
CA ILE A 110 -14.61 9.62 15.52
C ILE A 110 -15.49 9.95 16.72
N HIS A 111 -14.90 10.31 17.85
CA HIS A 111 -15.65 10.92 18.92
C HIS A 111 -16.00 12.33 18.47
N ASP A 112 -17.28 12.59 18.32
CA ASP A 112 -17.79 13.93 18.06
C ASP A 112 -17.47 14.84 19.25
N LEU A 113 -16.56 15.77 19.02
CA LEU A 113 -16.19 16.78 20.02
C LEU A 113 -17.18 17.96 20.07
N SER A 114 -18.26 17.92 19.28
CA SER A 114 -19.27 19.00 19.24
C SER A 114 -19.99 19.18 20.58
N GLY A 115 -19.93 18.21 21.49
CA GLY A 115 -20.47 18.28 22.85
C GLY A 115 -19.62 19.06 23.88
N HIS A 116 -18.42 19.52 23.54
CA HIS A 116 -17.51 20.20 24.47
C HIS A 116 -17.47 21.73 24.31
N ALA A 117 -18.30 22.28 23.44
CA ALA A 117 -18.47 23.74 23.31
C ALA A 117 -19.64 24.21 24.21
N ARG A 118 -19.42 24.28 25.52
CA ARG A 118 -20.21 25.06 26.47
C ARG A 118 -19.29 25.73 27.48
#